data_7e443256e8d0d686018540279b12fca4
#
_entry.id   7e443256e8d0d686018540279b12fca4
#
_cell.length_a   1.000
_cell.length_b   1.000
_cell.length_c   1.000
_cell.angle_alpha   90.00
_cell.angle_beta   90.00
_cell.angle_gamma   90.00
#
_symmetry.space_group_name_H-M   'P 1'
#
loop_
_entity.id
_entity.type
_entity.pdbx_description
1 polymer ?
#
loop_
_entity_poly.entity_id
_entity_poly.type
_entity_poly.pdbx_seq_one_letter_code
_entity_poly.pdbx_strand_id
1 'polypeptide(L)'
;MNADELREALLSSPKNGFAGLSQEERAEMEAYCKRYAAFMNACKTEREATAWATAEAEKHGFKPAVPGMEVKPGDKIYLNNRGKSFMIAVIGKEPLSKGANICAAHVDSPRMDVKPQPLYEDSEIAYFKTHYYGGIKKYQWTCVPLAIHGVVCKKDGSEVTVTIGEDENDPILVVSDLLIHLSADQMKKTLAEGIAGEQLNVILGTEPLEGEGSDLVKLNIMRLLNEKYGFVEDDFRTAELTVVPAGKCREVGLDRSLLGAYGHDDRVCAYAELEPMLTLPTPKHTAVCILADKEEIGSVGISGMQSRAFEYFMEILCDGQGVKLSHCFAKSFCLSADVSNAFDPNFAETCDRRNNSMLNYGISICKYTGSRGKGGASDASAEAMQHVRSTLDAAGVKWQIATLGKVDQGGGGTVAAYMANRNIVTVDAGVPVLCMHAPLEIVSKLDCYETMKACKAIYLA
;
A
#
# COMPACT_ATOMS: atom_id res chain seq x y z
N MET A 1 -34.87 -32.46 12.48
CA MET A 1 -34.03 -31.31 12.93
C MET A 1 -34.92 -30.28 13.61
N ASN A 2 -34.61 -29.88 14.82
CA ASN A 2 -35.26 -28.77 15.49
C ASN A 2 -34.75 -27.42 14.94
N ALA A 3 -35.31 -26.28 15.41
CA ALA A 3 -34.94 -24.97 14.87
C ALA A 3 -33.47 -24.58 15.09
N ASP A 4 -32.87 -25.07 16.19
CA ASP A 4 -31.45 -24.77 16.50
C ASP A 4 -30.51 -25.59 15.64
N GLU A 5 -30.82 -26.90 15.40
CA GLU A 5 -30.11 -27.76 14.46
C GLU A 5 -30.19 -27.22 13.02
N LEU A 6 -31.38 -26.71 12.61
CA LEU A 6 -31.54 -26.09 11.29
C LEU A 6 -30.77 -24.77 11.18
N ARG A 7 -30.76 -23.97 12.24
CA ARG A 7 -29.98 -22.72 12.28
C ARG A 7 -28.49 -22.98 12.15
N GLU A 8 -27.97 -23.94 12.90
CA GLU A 8 -26.55 -24.33 12.84
C GLU A 8 -26.16 -24.90 11.46
N ALA A 9 -27.04 -25.71 10.86
CA ALA A 9 -26.77 -26.35 9.56
C ALA A 9 -26.91 -25.40 8.36
N LEU A 10 -27.82 -24.41 8.43
CA LEU A 10 -28.22 -23.63 7.25
C LEU A 10 -27.84 -22.15 7.29
N LEU A 11 -27.58 -21.58 8.46
CA LEU A 11 -27.26 -20.15 8.60
C LEU A 11 -25.76 -19.95 8.87
N SER A 12 -25.20 -18.97 8.17
CA SER A 12 -23.84 -18.48 8.48
C SER A 12 -23.85 -17.69 9.79
N SER A 13 -22.94 -17.99 10.69
CA SER A 13 -22.75 -17.29 11.96
C SER A 13 -21.27 -16.98 12.18
N PRO A 14 -20.72 -15.97 11.45
CA PRO A 14 -19.33 -15.60 11.60
C PRO A 14 -19.06 -15.10 13.04
N LYS A 15 -17.89 -15.46 13.57
CA LYS A 15 -17.47 -15.07 14.93
C LYS A 15 -16.25 -14.18 14.85
N ASN A 16 -16.11 -13.28 15.83
CA ASN A 16 -14.88 -12.53 16.02
C ASN A 16 -13.70 -13.50 16.14
N GLY A 17 -12.69 -13.31 15.33
CA GLY A 17 -11.57 -14.24 15.17
C GLY A 17 -10.66 -14.36 16.40
N PHE A 18 -10.71 -13.41 17.33
CA PHE A 18 -10.04 -13.54 18.63
C PHE A 18 -10.72 -14.59 19.52
N ALA A 19 -11.99 -14.88 19.29
CA ALA A 19 -12.69 -15.93 20.01
C ALA A 19 -12.18 -17.30 19.55
N GLY A 20 -11.53 -18.03 20.45
CA GLY A 20 -10.97 -19.35 20.18
C GLY A 20 -9.55 -19.35 19.59
N LEU A 21 -8.89 -18.19 19.52
CA LEU A 21 -7.47 -18.11 19.13
C LEU A 21 -6.61 -18.77 20.23
N SER A 22 -5.80 -19.76 19.87
CA SER A 22 -4.87 -20.40 20.78
C SER A 22 -3.76 -19.44 21.22
N GLN A 23 -3.04 -19.79 22.29
CA GLN A 23 -1.89 -19.00 22.74
C GLN A 23 -0.76 -19.01 21.71
N GLU A 24 -0.58 -20.11 21.00
CA GLU A 24 0.42 -20.25 19.94
C GLU A 24 0.10 -19.35 18.76
N GLU A 25 -1.13 -19.43 18.22
CA GLU A 25 -1.59 -18.54 17.13
C GLU A 25 -1.50 -17.06 17.51
N ARG A 26 -1.81 -16.72 18.78
CA ARG A 26 -1.65 -15.35 19.26
C ARG A 26 -0.18 -14.92 19.28
N ALA A 27 0.73 -15.79 19.70
CA ALA A 27 2.17 -15.49 19.70
C ALA A 27 2.71 -15.31 18.27
N GLU A 28 2.27 -16.14 17.32
CA GLU A 28 2.63 -16.01 15.91
C GLU A 28 2.09 -14.72 15.29
N MET A 29 0.84 -14.38 15.55
CA MET A 29 0.21 -13.12 15.14
C MET A 29 1.00 -11.91 15.68
N GLU A 30 1.33 -11.88 16.97
CA GLU A 30 2.11 -10.79 17.57
C GLU A 30 3.52 -10.70 16.97
N ALA A 31 4.18 -11.83 16.72
CA ALA A 31 5.49 -11.87 16.07
C ALA A 31 5.43 -11.34 14.63
N TYR A 32 4.41 -11.73 13.86
CA TYR A 32 4.16 -11.21 12.51
C TYR A 32 3.92 -9.69 12.55
N CYS A 33 3.01 -9.23 13.40
CA CYS A 33 2.67 -7.80 13.51
C CYS A 33 3.87 -6.94 13.93
N LYS A 34 4.77 -7.48 14.76
CA LYS A 34 6.03 -6.79 15.11
C LYS A 34 6.95 -6.63 13.92
N ARG A 35 7.08 -7.65 13.05
CA ARG A 35 7.85 -7.55 11.80
C ARG A 35 7.21 -6.58 10.81
N TYR A 36 5.88 -6.66 10.68
CA TYR A 36 5.11 -5.72 9.86
C TYR A 36 5.29 -4.26 10.33
N ALA A 37 5.18 -3.99 11.63
CA ALA A 37 5.41 -2.65 12.17
C ALA A 37 6.84 -2.14 11.88
N ALA A 38 7.84 -3.01 11.90
CA ALA A 38 9.21 -2.66 11.52
C ALA A 38 9.32 -2.29 10.03
N PHE A 39 8.64 -3.03 9.14
CA PHE A 39 8.52 -2.69 7.72
C PHE A 39 7.87 -1.32 7.51
N MET A 40 6.72 -1.05 8.16
CA MET A 40 6.02 0.23 8.08
C MET A 40 6.88 1.41 8.55
N ASN A 41 7.73 1.19 9.54
CA ASN A 41 8.65 2.20 10.05
C ASN A 41 9.84 2.46 9.12
N ALA A 42 10.23 1.47 8.33
CA ALA A 42 11.34 1.57 7.38
C ALA A 42 10.89 2.06 5.99
N CYS A 43 9.61 1.92 5.66
CA CYS A 43 9.10 2.11 4.30
C CYS A 43 7.89 3.04 4.31
N LYS A 44 8.12 4.32 4.05
CA LYS A 44 7.06 5.34 3.92
C LYS A 44 6.71 5.64 2.46
N THR A 45 7.56 5.24 1.54
CA THR A 45 7.42 5.48 0.10
C THR A 45 7.57 4.19 -0.70
N GLU A 46 7.10 4.20 -1.94
CA GLU A 46 7.26 3.10 -2.90
C GLU A 46 8.75 2.78 -3.16
N ARG A 47 9.62 3.79 -3.12
CA ARG A 47 11.08 3.60 -3.28
C ARG A 47 11.68 2.83 -2.11
N GLU A 48 11.32 3.20 -0.90
CA GLU A 48 11.79 2.54 0.32
C GLU A 48 11.26 1.11 0.41
N ALA A 49 9.97 0.88 0.10
CA ALA A 49 9.38 -0.44 0.06
C ALA A 49 10.06 -1.35 -0.98
N THR A 50 10.33 -0.83 -2.19
CA THR A 50 11.04 -1.56 -3.23
C THR A 50 12.50 -1.87 -2.84
N ALA A 51 13.19 -0.93 -2.23
CA ALA A 51 14.56 -1.12 -1.75
C ALA A 51 14.61 -2.18 -0.63
N TRP A 52 13.68 -2.11 0.32
CA TRP A 52 13.54 -3.09 1.40
C TRP A 52 13.24 -4.49 0.85
N ALA A 53 12.25 -4.59 -0.07
CA ALA A 53 11.89 -5.87 -0.68
C ALA A 53 13.05 -6.49 -1.47
N THR A 54 13.84 -5.67 -2.18
CA THR A 54 15.03 -6.13 -2.91
C THR A 54 16.06 -6.69 -1.94
N ALA A 55 16.38 -5.95 -0.87
CA ALA A 55 17.38 -6.39 0.12
C ALA A 55 16.96 -7.68 0.84
N GLU A 56 15.67 -7.81 1.21
CA GLU A 56 15.16 -9.03 1.83
C GLU A 56 15.14 -10.22 0.84
N ALA A 57 14.77 -10.00 -0.42
CA ALA A 57 14.82 -11.04 -1.44
C ALA A 57 16.25 -11.57 -1.63
N GLU A 58 17.26 -10.70 -1.73
CA GLU A 58 18.65 -11.09 -1.85
C GLU A 58 19.16 -11.90 -0.64
N LYS A 59 18.83 -11.48 0.58
CA LYS A 59 19.14 -12.22 1.81
C LYS A 59 18.55 -13.64 1.82
N HIS A 60 17.39 -13.83 1.17
CA HIS A 60 16.71 -15.12 1.07
C HIS A 60 17.08 -15.92 -0.20
N GLY A 61 18.12 -15.49 -0.92
CA GLY A 61 18.69 -16.19 -2.05
C GLY A 61 17.97 -16.01 -3.39
N PHE A 62 17.11 -15.00 -3.51
CA PHE A 62 16.55 -14.62 -4.79
C PHE A 62 17.60 -13.94 -5.66
N LYS A 63 17.49 -14.13 -6.96
CA LYS A 63 18.38 -13.56 -7.98
C LYS A 63 17.60 -12.66 -8.93
N PRO A 64 18.22 -11.63 -9.49
CA PRO A 64 17.57 -10.76 -10.46
C PRO A 64 17.19 -11.54 -11.73
N ALA A 65 16.02 -11.23 -12.27
CA ALA A 65 15.55 -11.72 -13.57
C ALA A 65 16.45 -11.17 -14.70
N VAL A 66 16.95 -12.07 -15.54
CA VAL A 66 17.80 -11.71 -16.68
C VAL A 66 17.25 -12.38 -17.94
N PRO A 67 17.04 -11.65 -19.05
CA PRO A 67 16.59 -12.24 -20.32
C PRO A 67 17.49 -13.40 -20.76
N GLY A 68 16.86 -14.50 -21.18
CA GLY A 68 17.57 -15.70 -21.63
C GLY A 68 18.05 -16.62 -20.49
N MET A 69 17.73 -16.32 -19.23
CA MET A 69 18.03 -17.25 -18.12
C MET A 69 17.22 -18.54 -18.27
N GLU A 70 17.82 -19.66 -17.88
CA GLU A 70 17.11 -20.91 -17.70
C GLU A 70 16.31 -20.86 -16.39
N VAL A 71 15.07 -21.36 -16.38
CA VAL A 71 14.17 -21.30 -15.23
C VAL A 71 13.73 -22.71 -14.83
N LYS A 72 14.04 -23.11 -13.58
CA LYS A 72 13.83 -24.46 -13.04
C LYS A 72 12.97 -24.45 -11.78
N PRO A 73 12.27 -25.53 -11.45
CA PRO A 73 11.57 -25.65 -10.18
C PRO A 73 12.45 -25.35 -8.96
N GLY A 74 11.95 -24.50 -8.08
CA GLY A 74 12.66 -24.04 -6.89
C GLY A 74 13.52 -22.78 -7.08
N ASP A 75 13.70 -22.32 -8.32
CA ASP A 75 14.40 -21.05 -8.55
C ASP A 75 13.64 -19.89 -7.91
N LYS A 76 14.41 -18.98 -7.31
CA LYS A 76 13.96 -17.78 -6.64
C LYS A 76 14.43 -16.57 -7.45
N ILE A 77 13.49 -15.83 -8.05
CA ILE A 77 13.78 -14.80 -9.04
C ILE A 77 13.02 -13.52 -8.70
N TYR A 78 13.65 -12.35 -8.85
CA TYR A 78 13.00 -11.07 -8.67
C TYR A 78 13.30 -10.07 -9.79
N LEU A 79 12.44 -9.07 -9.95
CA LEU A 79 12.65 -7.89 -10.78
C LEU A 79 12.40 -6.63 -9.95
N ASN A 80 13.44 -5.82 -9.77
CA ASN A 80 13.30 -4.44 -9.27
C ASN A 80 13.06 -3.54 -10.49
N ASN A 81 11.84 -3.01 -10.62
CA ASN A 81 11.49 -2.14 -11.73
C ASN A 81 11.76 -0.67 -11.36
N ARG A 82 12.97 -0.21 -11.66
CA ARG A 82 13.41 1.19 -11.51
C ARG A 82 13.31 1.74 -10.08
N GLY A 83 13.43 0.88 -9.06
CA GLY A 83 13.34 1.28 -7.66
C GLY A 83 11.96 1.74 -7.21
N LYS A 84 10.89 1.43 -7.95
CA LYS A 84 9.52 1.91 -7.64
C LYS A 84 8.46 0.82 -7.57
N SER A 85 8.65 -0.28 -8.29
CA SER A 85 7.80 -1.46 -8.18
C SER A 85 8.66 -2.71 -8.16
N PHE A 86 8.14 -3.78 -7.59
CA PHE A 86 8.90 -5.00 -7.35
C PHE A 86 8.08 -6.23 -7.68
N MET A 87 8.71 -7.23 -8.27
CA MET A 87 8.10 -8.51 -8.59
C MET A 87 9.02 -9.63 -8.16
N ILE A 88 8.47 -10.69 -7.59
CA ILE A 88 9.24 -11.81 -7.06
C ILE A 88 8.50 -13.12 -7.34
N ALA A 89 9.23 -14.18 -7.69
CA ALA A 89 8.69 -15.48 -7.99
C ALA A 89 9.47 -16.62 -7.34
N VAL A 90 8.77 -17.64 -6.90
CA VAL A 90 9.31 -18.97 -6.57
C VAL A 90 8.76 -19.93 -7.61
N ILE A 91 9.64 -20.51 -8.43
CA ILE A 91 9.26 -21.36 -9.56
C ILE A 91 8.70 -22.70 -9.06
N GLY A 92 7.51 -23.04 -9.55
CA GLY A 92 6.79 -24.23 -9.15
C GLY A 92 7.33 -25.53 -9.76
N LYS A 93 6.84 -26.67 -9.24
CA LYS A 93 7.12 -28.02 -9.79
C LYS A 93 6.46 -28.23 -11.15
N GLU A 94 5.27 -27.64 -11.35
CA GLU A 94 4.56 -27.65 -12.63
C GLU A 94 5.09 -26.53 -13.53
N PRO A 95 5.13 -26.74 -14.86
CA PRO A 95 5.59 -25.71 -15.79
C PRO A 95 4.61 -24.53 -15.86
N LEU A 96 5.12 -23.36 -16.24
CA LEU A 96 4.32 -22.13 -16.40
C LEU A 96 3.18 -22.26 -17.44
N SER A 97 3.21 -23.28 -18.31
CA SER A 97 2.06 -23.62 -19.17
C SER A 97 0.82 -24.08 -18.39
N LYS A 98 0.96 -24.39 -17.10
CA LYS A 98 -0.14 -24.71 -16.17
C LYS A 98 -0.61 -23.48 -15.37
N GLY A 99 0.01 -22.32 -15.59
CA GLY A 99 -0.29 -21.07 -14.90
C GLY A 99 0.56 -20.82 -13.66
N ALA A 100 0.35 -19.67 -13.06
CA ALA A 100 0.96 -19.21 -11.82
C ALA A 100 -0.12 -18.79 -10.82
N ASN A 101 0.18 -18.91 -9.53
CA ASN A 101 -0.60 -18.33 -8.45
C ASN A 101 0.02 -16.99 -8.06
N ILE A 102 -0.72 -15.92 -8.20
CA ILE A 102 -0.25 -14.55 -8.10
C ILE A 102 -0.97 -13.86 -6.95
N CYS A 103 -0.22 -13.08 -6.14
CA CYS A 103 -0.79 -12.05 -5.29
C CYS A 103 -0.24 -10.70 -5.77
N ALA A 104 -1.07 -9.66 -5.78
CA ALA A 104 -0.69 -8.34 -6.27
C ALA A 104 -1.28 -7.25 -5.36
N ALA A 105 -0.44 -6.37 -4.85
CA ALA A 105 -0.75 -5.23 -4.00
C ALA A 105 0.01 -4.00 -4.47
N HIS A 106 -0.30 -2.81 -3.92
CA HIS A 106 0.49 -1.62 -4.21
C HIS A 106 1.28 -1.12 -3.00
N VAL A 107 2.26 -0.26 -3.23
CA VAL A 107 3.18 0.25 -2.21
C VAL A 107 3.23 1.78 -2.13
N ASP A 108 2.61 2.47 -3.09
CA ASP A 108 2.35 3.90 -3.00
C ASP A 108 1.16 4.16 -2.05
N SER A 109 1.08 5.35 -1.52
CA SER A 109 0.00 5.79 -0.62
C SER A 109 -0.28 7.27 -0.83
N PRO A 110 -1.50 7.77 -0.52
CA PRO A 110 -1.81 9.19 -0.63
C PRO A 110 -0.85 10.05 0.19
N ARG A 111 -0.41 11.18 -0.37
CA ARG A 111 0.63 12.03 0.20
C ARG A 111 0.62 13.44 -0.41
N MET A 112 1.60 14.26 -0.06
CA MET A 112 1.89 15.51 -0.75
C MET A 112 3.26 15.41 -1.42
N ASP A 113 3.32 15.62 -2.74
CA ASP A 113 4.58 15.69 -3.47
C ASP A 113 5.09 17.14 -3.52
N VAL A 114 6.37 17.34 -3.33
CA VAL A 114 7.03 18.63 -3.44
C VAL A 114 7.07 19.06 -4.92
N LYS A 115 6.60 20.27 -5.22
CA LYS A 115 6.57 20.79 -6.62
C LYS A 115 7.99 20.99 -7.17
N PRO A 116 8.20 21.00 -8.52
CA PRO A 116 9.54 21.15 -9.13
C PRO A 116 10.25 22.49 -8.81
N GLN A 117 9.52 23.54 -8.48
CA GLN A 117 10.05 24.81 -7.96
C GLN A 117 9.34 25.13 -6.64
N PRO A 118 9.77 24.48 -5.54
CA PRO A 118 8.96 24.45 -4.34
C PRO A 118 9.28 25.57 -3.36
N LEU A 119 10.55 25.95 -3.28
CA LEU A 119 11.06 26.80 -2.19
C LEU A 119 10.77 28.28 -2.44
N TYR A 120 10.06 28.89 -1.52
CA TYR A 120 9.82 30.33 -1.52
C TYR A 120 9.78 30.88 -0.09
N GLU A 121 9.96 32.17 0.04
CA GLU A 121 9.79 32.94 1.28
C GLU A 121 8.65 33.91 1.09
N ASP A 122 7.82 34.07 2.11
CA ASP A 122 6.80 35.11 2.21
C ASP A 122 6.69 35.52 3.67
N SER A 123 6.78 36.83 3.90
CA SER A 123 6.69 37.42 5.25
C SER A 123 7.65 36.76 6.26
N GLU A 124 8.90 36.54 5.83
CA GLU A 124 9.97 35.89 6.61
C GLU A 124 9.65 34.45 7.07
N ILE A 125 8.83 33.76 6.33
CA ILE A 125 8.60 32.33 6.52
C ILE A 125 8.97 31.60 5.22
N ALA A 126 9.84 30.60 5.31
CA ALA A 126 10.18 29.75 4.19
C ALA A 126 9.23 28.55 4.11
N TYR A 127 8.79 28.25 2.90
CA TYR A 127 7.84 27.17 2.59
C TYR A 127 8.31 26.29 1.45
N PHE A 128 7.85 25.01 1.45
CA PHE A 128 7.73 24.21 0.25
C PHE A 128 6.30 24.21 -0.28
N LYS A 129 6.14 24.50 -1.58
CA LYS A 129 4.90 24.26 -2.32
C LYS A 129 4.76 22.77 -2.61
N THR A 130 3.54 22.24 -2.38
CA THR A 130 3.23 20.85 -2.64
C THR A 130 2.07 20.69 -3.62
N HIS A 131 1.93 19.45 -4.11
CA HIS A 131 0.75 18.97 -4.81
C HIS A 131 0.32 17.66 -4.17
N TYR A 132 -0.94 17.51 -3.74
CA TYR A 132 -1.39 16.26 -3.18
C TYR A 132 -1.44 15.15 -4.25
N TYR A 133 -1.16 13.93 -3.83
CA TYR A 133 -1.12 12.70 -4.61
C TYR A 133 -2.19 11.76 -4.06
N GLY A 134 -3.04 11.17 -4.97
CA GLY A 134 -4.17 10.34 -4.55
C GLY A 134 -5.33 11.11 -3.93
N GLY A 135 -6.29 10.41 -3.40
CA GLY A 135 -7.52 10.97 -2.83
C GLY A 135 -7.38 11.28 -1.34
N ILE A 136 -7.20 12.55 -0.96
CA ILE A 136 -7.11 12.96 0.45
C ILE A 136 -8.24 13.90 0.88
N LYS A 137 -8.63 13.82 2.15
CA LYS A 137 -9.38 14.87 2.83
C LYS A 137 -8.39 15.91 3.33
N LYS A 138 -8.19 17.00 2.57
CA LYS A 138 -7.11 17.98 2.80
C LYS A 138 -7.05 18.52 4.22
N TYR A 139 -8.20 18.70 4.89
CA TYR A 139 -8.25 19.19 6.26
C TYR A 139 -7.58 18.27 7.29
N GLN A 140 -7.47 16.96 7.00
CA GLN A 140 -6.79 16.01 7.88
C GLN A 140 -5.26 16.13 7.85
N TRP A 141 -4.72 16.79 6.83
CA TRP A 141 -3.28 16.90 6.57
C TRP A 141 -2.68 18.22 7.09
N THR A 142 -3.49 19.07 7.70
CA THR A 142 -3.04 20.29 8.42
C THR A 142 -2.81 19.99 9.90
N CYS A 143 -1.89 20.74 10.51
CA CYS A 143 -1.59 20.67 11.96
C CYS A 143 -1.14 19.29 12.47
N VAL A 144 -0.60 18.45 11.59
CA VAL A 144 -0.03 17.14 11.95
C VAL A 144 1.48 17.15 11.72
N PRO A 145 2.26 16.38 12.51
CA PRO A 145 3.69 16.21 12.25
C PRO A 145 3.92 15.54 10.89
N LEU A 146 4.80 16.14 10.09
CA LEU A 146 5.16 15.67 8.75
C LEU A 146 6.68 15.47 8.63
N ALA A 147 7.05 14.56 7.73
CA ALA A 147 8.41 14.23 7.34
C ALA A 147 8.59 14.36 5.84
N ILE A 148 9.81 14.54 5.35
CA ILE A 148 10.16 14.53 3.92
C ILE A 148 10.97 13.29 3.65
N HIS A 149 10.60 12.57 2.58
CA HIS A 149 11.31 11.43 2.04
C HIS A 149 11.52 11.60 0.54
N GLY A 150 12.55 11.00 0.00
CA GLY A 150 12.72 10.90 -1.44
C GLY A 150 14.16 10.98 -1.92
N VAL A 151 14.33 11.36 -3.18
CA VAL A 151 15.63 11.40 -3.85
C VAL A 151 15.78 12.69 -4.65
N VAL A 152 17.00 13.21 -4.68
CA VAL A 152 17.42 14.32 -5.52
C VAL A 152 18.49 13.83 -6.48
N CYS A 153 18.23 13.88 -7.79
CA CYS A 153 19.22 13.60 -8.83
C CYS A 153 19.93 14.90 -9.20
N LYS A 154 21.20 15.03 -8.77
CA LYS A 154 21.98 16.25 -9.01
C LYS A 154 22.44 16.35 -10.47
N LYS A 155 22.85 17.56 -10.85
CA LYS A 155 23.30 17.87 -12.23
C LYS A 155 24.45 16.99 -12.74
N ASP A 156 25.29 16.47 -11.84
CA ASP A 156 26.39 15.56 -12.18
C ASP A 156 25.96 14.09 -12.34
N GLY A 157 24.66 13.81 -12.18
CA GLY A 157 24.10 12.46 -12.26
C GLY A 157 24.16 11.68 -10.95
N SER A 158 24.73 12.23 -9.88
CA SER A 158 24.70 11.60 -8.57
C SER A 158 23.32 11.73 -7.93
N GLU A 159 22.93 10.71 -7.14
CA GLU A 159 21.67 10.67 -6.42
C GLU A 159 21.91 10.86 -4.92
N VAL A 160 21.03 11.61 -4.27
CA VAL A 160 21.05 11.82 -2.82
C VAL A 160 19.69 11.45 -2.25
N THR A 161 19.65 10.51 -1.32
CA THR A 161 18.44 10.19 -0.55
C THR A 161 18.24 11.25 0.53
N VAL A 162 17.01 11.75 0.63
CA VAL A 162 16.61 12.75 1.62
C VAL A 162 15.61 12.12 2.58
N THR A 163 15.90 12.23 3.88
CA THR A 163 14.98 11.89 4.96
C THR A 163 15.09 12.94 6.06
N ILE A 164 13.99 13.61 6.39
CA ILE A 164 13.90 14.65 7.42
C ILE A 164 12.61 14.44 8.20
N GLY A 165 12.68 14.39 9.52
CA GLY A 165 11.51 14.34 10.40
C GLY A 165 11.16 12.96 10.97
N GLU A 166 11.99 11.94 10.74
CA GLU A 166 11.80 10.58 11.28
C GLU A 166 12.67 10.27 12.50
N ASP A 167 13.87 10.83 12.57
CA ASP A 167 14.72 10.70 13.74
C ASP A 167 14.22 11.62 14.87
N GLU A 168 14.37 11.20 16.12
CA GLU A 168 13.95 11.97 17.30
C GLU A 168 14.68 13.32 17.43
N ASN A 169 15.84 13.45 16.79
CA ASN A 169 16.64 14.69 16.75
C ASN A 169 16.34 15.55 15.50
N ASP A 170 15.60 15.02 14.53
CA ASP A 170 15.17 15.79 13.36
C ASP A 170 14.02 16.76 13.73
N PRO A 171 13.94 17.93 13.11
CA PRO A 171 12.76 18.77 13.22
C PRO A 171 11.60 18.12 12.47
N ILE A 172 10.40 18.17 13.02
CA ILE A 172 9.18 17.87 12.28
C ILE A 172 8.78 19.06 11.41
N LEU A 173 8.03 18.78 10.36
CA LEU A 173 7.44 19.79 9.48
C LEU A 173 5.92 19.83 9.68
N VAL A 174 5.28 20.89 9.20
CA VAL A 174 3.84 21.06 9.37
C VAL A 174 3.24 21.92 8.25
N VAL A 175 2.00 21.63 7.88
CA VAL A 175 1.12 22.55 7.15
C VAL A 175 0.24 23.24 8.18
N SER A 176 0.26 24.57 8.24
CA SER A 176 -0.58 25.35 9.17
C SER A 176 -2.04 25.37 8.72
N ASP A 177 -2.93 25.55 9.67
CA ASP A 177 -4.33 25.89 9.44
C ASP A 177 -4.70 27.19 10.12
N LEU A 178 -5.79 27.80 9.71
CA LEU A 178 -6.28 29.04 10.29
C LEU A 178 -6.78 28.82 11.72
N LEU A 179 -6.34 29.68 12.66
CA LEU A 179 -6.83 29.58 14.04
C LEU A 179 -8.33 29.85 14.14
N ILE A 180 -8.97 29.22 15.13
CA ILE A 180 -10.44 29.24 15.29
C ILE A 180 -11.01 30.68 15.38
N HIS A 181 -10.31 31.61 16.00
CA HIS A 181 -10.78 32.99 16.18
C HIS A 181 -10.87 33.80 14.88
N LEU A 182 -10.22 33.38 13.80
CA LEU A 182 -10.26 33.99 12.48
C LEU A 182 -11.01 33.15 11.44
N SER A 183 -11.48 31.95 11.80
CA SER A 183 -11.99 30.94 10.85
C SER A 183 -13.48 31.09 10.50
N ALA A 184 -14.17 32.16 10.89
CA ALA A 184 -15.60 32.33 10.72
C ALA A 184 -16.10 32.08 9.27
N ASP A 185 -15.34 32.53 8.26
CA ASP A 185 -15.67 32.30 6.85
C ASP A 185 -15.17 30.95 6.32
N GLN A 186 -14.04 30.44 6.83
CA GLN A 186 -13.56 29.09 6.51
C GLN A 186 -14.59 28.05 6.98
N MET A 187 -15.14 28.19 8.18
CA MET A 187 -16.12 27.27 8.77
C MET A 187 -17.45 27.18 8.01
N LYS A 188 -17.75 28.14 7.14
CA LYS A 188 -18.94 28.13 6.27
C LYS A 188 -18.73 27.35 4.97
N LYS A 189 -17.49 27.03 4.62
CA LYS A 189 -17.16 26.27 3.41
C LYS A 189 -17.45 24.78 3.57
N THR A 190 -17.60 24.08 2.46
CA THR A 190 -17.62 22.61 2.50
C THR A 190 -16.28 22.04 2.98
N LEU A 191 -16.26 20.82 3.51
CA LEU A 191 -15.02 20.17 3.92
C LEU A 191 -13.98 20.06 2.77
N ALA A 192 -14.45 19.97 1.52
CA ALA A 192 -13.60 19.93 0.34
C ALA A 192 -12.94 21.29 0.03
N GLU A 193 -13.58 22.37 0.40
CA GLU A 193 -13.17 23.76 0.11
C GLU A 193 -12.52 24.47 1.31
N GLY A 194 -12.69 23.93 2.52
CA GLY A 194 -12.18 24.50 3.76
C GLY A 194 -10.66 24.72 3.72
N ILE A 195 -9.95 23.79 3.11
CA ILE A 195 -8.53 23.89 2.77
C ILE A 195 -8.39 23.75 1.26
N ALA A 196 -7.85 24.76 0.59
CA ALA A 196 -7.53 24.67 -0.84
C ALA A 196 -6.22 23.88 -1.06
N GLY A 197 -6.10 23.17 -2.19
CA GLY A 197 -4.86 22.41 -2.51
C GLY A 197 -3.61 23.29 -2.53
N GLU A 198 -3.73 24.53 -3.02
CA GLU A 198 -2.61 25.50 -3.03
C GLU A 198 -2.25 26.06 -1.64
N GLN A 199 -3.02 25.75 -0.60
CA GLN A 199 -2.72 26.09 0.79
C GLN A 199 -1.93 25.00 1.53
N LEU A 200 -1.76 23.81 0.92
CA LEU A 200 -0.96 22.72 1.49
C LEU A 200 0.56 23.04 1.32
N ASN A 201 1.01 24.12 1.94
CA ASN A 201 2.41 24.53 1.90
C ASN A 201 3.08 24.19 3.24
N VAL A 202 4.23 23.51 3.15
CA VAL A 202 4.96 23.01 4.32
C VAL A 202 5.89 24.09 4.84
N ILE A 203 5.77 24.43 6.12
CA ILE A 203 6.65 25.38 6.81
C ILE A 203 8.02 24.72 7.00
N LEU A 204 9.08 25.46 6.61
CA LEU A 204 10.47 25.01 6.72
C LEU A 204 11.28 25.76 7.79
N GLY A 205 10.95 27.01 8.05
CA GLY A 205 11.64 27.83 9.05
C GLY A 205 11.37 29.30 8.91
N THR A 206 11.91 30.09 9.87
CA THR A 206 11.70 31.54 10.00
C THR A 206 12.97 32.31 10.39
N GLU A 207 14.09 31.59 10.58
CA GLU A 207 15.35 32.25 10.99
C GLU A 207 16.10 32.78 9.76
N PRO A 208 16.30 34.11 9.63
CA PRO A 208 17.05 34.65 8.51
C PRO A 208 18.55 34.42 8.68
N LEU A 209 19.26 34.30 7.57
CA LEU A 209 20.73 34.37 7.57
C LEU A 209 21.17 35.81 7.90
N GLU A 210 22.25 35.97 8.66
CA GLU A 210 22.84 37.27 8.90
C GLU A 210 23.34 37.88 7.58
N GLY A 211 22.94 39.12 7.32
CA GLY A 211 23.34 39.86 6.12
C GLY A 211 22.29 40.85 5.63
N GLU A 212 22.58 41.49 4.49
CA GLU A 212 21.66 42.41 3.81
C GLU A 212 21.08 41.75 2.55
N GLY A 213 19.82 42.04 2.23
CA GLY A 213 19.15 41.52 1.03
C GLY A 213 17.76 40.95 1.28
N SER A 214 17.16 40.39 0.26
CA SER A 214 15.87 39.69 0.35
C SER A 214 16.06 38.16 0.51
N ASP A 215 15.01 37.48 0.90
CA ASP A 215 14.95 36.01 0.96
C ASP A 215 16.00 35.38 1.89
N LEU A 216 16.33 36.04 3.01
CA LEU A 216 17.36 35.56 3.93
C LEU A 216 16.96 34.29 4.69
N VAL A 217 15.66 34.07 4.94
CA VAL A 217 15.15 32.81 5.52
C VAL A 217 15.26 31.70 4.50
N LYS A 218 14.82 31.93 3.27
CA LYS A 218 14.97 30.96 2.17
C LYS A 218 16.44 30.59 1.97
N LEU A 219 17.34 31.55 1.99
CA LEU A 219 18.78 31.33 1.85
C LEU A 219 19.33 30.46 3.00
N ASN A 220 18.88 30.72 4.24
CA ASN A 220 19.26 29.88 5.38
C ASN A 220 18.80 28.45 5.23
N ILE A 221 17.53 28.22 4.81
CA ILE A 221 17.03 26.87 4.54
C ILE A 221 17.86 26.18 3.44
N MET A 222 18.17 26.88 2.35
CA MET A 222 19.04 26.31 1.30
C MET A 222 20.43 25.97 1.82
N ARG A 223 21.02 26.81 2.69
CA ARG A 223 22.31 26.52 3.33
C ARG A 223 22.25 25.22 4.15
N LEU A 224 21.21 25.05 4.99
CA LEU A 224 21.03 23.85 5.80
C LEU A 224 20.89 22.58 4.94
N LEU A 225 20.08 22.66 3.87
CA LEU A 225 19.90 21.54 2.94
C LEU A 225 21.19 21.23 2.17
N ASN A 226 21.94 22.26 1.76
CA ASN A 226 23.22 22.07 1.07
C ASN A 226 24.28 21.47 2.01
N GLU A 227 24.38 21.94 3.26
CA GLU A 227 25.31 21.39 4.27
C GLU A 227 25.03 19.91 4.56
N LYS A 228 23.76 19.52 4.66
CA LYS A 228 23.37 18.12 4.98
C LYS A 228 23.43 17.19 3.75
N TYR A 229 23.01 17.64 2.58
CA TYR A 229 22.77 16.80 1.40
C TYR A 229 23.58 17.20 0.15
N GLY A 230 24.19 18.36 0.13
CA GLY A 230 25.08 18.80 -0.95
C GLY A 230 24.39 19.15 -2.27
N PHE A 231 23.10 19.47 -2.27
CA PHE A 231 22.39 19.96 -3.47
C PHE A 231 22.05 21.47 -3.38
N VAL A 232 21.71 22.06 -4.50
CA VAL A 232 21.35 23.47 -4.66
C VAL A 232 19.89 23.62 -5.09
N GLU A 233 19.33 24.83 -5.07
CA GLU A 233 17.92 25.08 -5.41
C GLU A 233 17.52 24.53 -6.78
N ASP A 234 18.41 24.61 -7.76
CA ASP A 234 18.14 24.13 -9.12
C ASP A 234 17.94 22.60 -9.20
N ASP A 235 18.52 21.85 -8.25
CA ASP A 235 18.37 20.39 -8.16
C ASP A 235 16.96 19.93 -7.75
N PHE A 236 16.13 20.82 -7.19
CA PHE A 236 14.71 20.48 -6.95
C PHE A 236 13.94 20.12 -8.24
N ARG A 237 14.38 20.63 -9.39
CA ARG A 237 13.75 20.33 -10.69
C ARG A 237 13.88 18.86 -11.10
N THR A 238 14.84 18.17 -10.51
CA THR A 238 15.15 16.76 -10.76
C THR A 238 15.04 15.93 -9.47
N ALA A 239 14.20 16.38 -8.54
CA ALA A 239 13.89 15.70 -7.30
C ALA A 239 12.55 14.98 -7.36
N GLU A 240 12.45 13.88 -6.62
CA GLU A 240 11.21 13.24 -6.21
C GLU A 240 11.18 13.27 -4.68
N LEU A 241 10.61 14.32 -4.11
CA LEU A 241 10.47 14.51 -2.67
C LEU A 241 8.99 14.46 -2.30
N THR A 242 8.67 13.69 -1.28
CA THR A 242 7.32 13.51 -0.76
C THR A 242 7.24 13.97 0.68
N VAL A 243 6.10 14.51 1.05
CA VAL A 243 5.77 14.90 2.42
C VAL A 243 4.72 13.93 2.94
N VAL A 244 5.07 13.23 3.99
CA VAL A 244 4.27 12.16 4.59
C VAL A 244 4.13 12.38 6.09
N PRO A 245 3.13 11.78 6.77
CA PRO A 245 3.03 11.84 8.22
C PRO A 245 4.28 11.28 8.91
N ALA A 246 4.86 12.09 9.80
CA ALA A 246 5.98 11.68 10.64
C ALA A 246 5.51 10.70 11.73
N GLY A 247 6.39 9.84 12.17
CA GLY A 247 6.14 8.93 13.28
C GLY A 247 6.04 7.46 12.88
N LYS A 248 6.00 6.63 13.89
CA LYS A 248 6.12 5.16 13.77
C LYS A 248 4.76 4.49 13.87
N CYS A 249 4.65 3.28 13.29
CA CYS A 249 3.54 2.37 13.52
C CYS A 249 3.43 2.05 15.03
N ARG A 250 2.23 2.22 15.59
CA ARG A 250 1.95 2.03 17.02
C ARG A 250 0.72 1.18 17.23
N GLU A 251 0.71 0.48 18.37
CA GLU A 251 -0.49 -0.19 18.85
C GLU A 251 -1.58 0.82 19.22
N VAL A 252 -2.82 0.49 18.87
CA VAL A 252 -4.01 1.30 19.13
C VAL A 252 -5.01 0.49 19.97
N GLY A 253 -5.74 1.19 20.83
CA GLY A 253 -6.69 0.61 21.79
C GLY A 253 -6.01 0.18 23.09
N LEU A 254 -6.79 0.12 24.17
CA LEU A 254 -6.28 -0.27 25.49
C LEU A 254 -5.84 -1.73 25.53
N ASP A 255 -6.45 -2.57 24.72
CA ASP A 255 -6.16 -4.00 24.56
C ASP A 255 -5.04 -4.27 23.55
N ARG A 256 -4.54 -3.22 22.85
CA ARG A 256 -3.47 -3.29 21.85
C ARG A 256 -3.77 -4.23 20.67
N SER A 257 -5.04 -4.43 20.34
CA SER A 257 -5.47 -5.33 19.27
C SER A 257 -5.32 -4.74 17.87
N LEU A 258 -5.09 -3.43 17.78
CA LEU A 258 -5.02 -2.69 16.54
C LEU A 258 -3.60 -2.10 16.31
N LEU A 259 -3.29 -1.78 15.06
CA LEU A 259 -2.12 -1.02 14.64
C LEU A 259 -2.56 0.26 13.95
N GLY A 260 -1.89 1.37 14.27
CA GLY A 260 -2.09 2.66 13.63
C GLY A 260 -0.81 3.14 12.97
N ALA A 261 -0.87 3.47 11.69
CA ALA A 261 0.23 4.01 10.91
C ALA A 261 -0.27 4.79 9.69
N TYR A 262 0.60 5.54 9.07
CA TYR A 262 0.39 6.10 7.74
C TYR A 262 0.62 5.02 6.68
N GLY A 263 -0.33 4.90 5.74
CA GLY A 263 -0.19 4.08 4.54
C GLY A 263 -0.27 2.57 4.82
N HIS A 264 -1.19 2.14 5.71
CA HIS A 264 -1.66 0.77 5.69
C HIS A 264 -2.24 0.40 4.32
N ASP A 265 -2.89 1.35 3.68
CA ASP A 265 -3.29 1.34 2.28
C ASP A 265 -2.08 1.63 1.38
N ASP A 266 -1.51 0.66 0.60
CA ASP A 266 -1.84 -0.78 0.70
C ASP A 266 -0.61 -1.59 1.15
N ARG A 267 0.31 -0.95 1.88
CA ARG A 267 1.52 -1.64 2.39
C ARG A 267 1.20 -2.79 3.34
N VAL A 268 -0.01 -2.83 3.92
CA VAL A 268 -0.42 -3.96 4.76
C VAL A 268 -0.63 -5.23 3.93
N CYS A 269 -1.27 -5.14 2.77
CA CYS A 269 -1.42 -6.26 1.87
C CYS A 269 -0.09 -6.58 1.17
N ALA A 270 0.66 -5.56 0.75
CA ALA A 270 1.98 -5.72 0.15
C ALA A 270 2.96 -6.52 1.05
N TYR A 271 2.99 -6.22 2.35
CA TYR A 271 3.80 -6.99 3.28
C TYR A 271 3.24 -8.40 3.52
N ALA A 272 1.91 -8.53 3.61
CA ALA A 272 1.24 -9.81 3.82
C ALA A 272 1.49 -10.80 2.68
N GLU A 273 1.66 -10.33 1.45
CA GLU A 273 2.00 -11.19 0.31
C GLU A 273 3.51 -11.41 0.14
N LEU A 274 4.35 -10.43 0.46
CA LEU A 274 5.80 -10.53 0.31
C LEU A 274 6.44 -11.44 1.37
N GLU A 275 6.06 -11.29 2.63
CA GLU A 275 6.70 -12.00 3.76
C GLU A 275 6.69 -13.52 3.58
N PRO A 276 5.56 -14.18 3.24
CA PRO A 276 5.56 -15.62 3.00
C PRO A 276 6.39 -16.05 1.78
N MET A 277 6.54 -15.20 0.75
CA MET A 277 7.36 -15.49 -0.43
C MET A 277 8.83 -15.70 -0.09
N LEU A 278 9.36 -14.95 0.88
CA LEU A 278 10.78 -15.00 1.24
C LEU A 278 11.23 -16.40 1.70
N THR A 279 10.33 -17.15 2.33
CA THR A 279 10.59 -18.48 2.90
C THR A 279 9.76 -19.58 2.27
N LEU A 280 9.03 -19.29 1.18
CA LEU A 280 8.13 -20.24 0.54
C LEU A 280 8.90 -21.48 0.07
N PRO A 281 8.47 -22.71 0.43
CA PRO A 281 9.01 -23.92 -0.18
C PRO A 281 8.62 -23.99 -1.66
N THR A 282 9.31 -24.79 -2.47
CA THR A 282 8.96 -24.97 -3.88
C THR A 282 7.49 -25.36 -4.02
N PRO A 283 6.62 -24.47 -4.55
CA PRO A 283 5.18 -24.72 -4.62
C PRO A 283 4.85 -25.68 -5.79
N LYS A 284 3.60 -26.06 -5.89
CA LYS A 284 3.11 -26.84 -7.04
C LYS A 284 3.13 -26.01 -8.32
N HIS A 285 2.42 -24.90 -8.33
CA HIS A 285 2.44 -23.88 -9.39
C HIS A 285 3.43 -22.78 -9.02
N THR A 286 3.97 -22.08 -10.01
CA THR A 286 4.83 -20.93 -9.76
C THR A 286 4.07 -19.89 -8.94
N ALA A 287 4.63 -19.47 -7.80
CA ALA A 287 4.11 -18.38 -6.99
C ALA A 287 4.74 -17.06 -7.42
N VAL A 288 3.93 -16.01 -7.54
CA VAL A 288 4.36 -14.66 -7.93
C VAL A 288 3.76 -13.62 -6.98
N CYS A 289 4.58 -12.70 -6.50
CA CYS A 289 4.14 -11.53 -5.73
C CYS A 289 4.49 -10.26 -6.50
N ILE A 290 3.57 -9.28 -6.53
CA ILE A 290 3.71 -8.02 -7.26
C ILE A 290 3.47 -6.86 -6.30
N LEU A 291 4.48 -6.03 -6.09
CA LEU A 291 4.38 -4.75 -5.40
C LEU A 291 4.32 -3.63 -6.44
N ALA A 292 3.12 -3.14 -6.73
CA ALA A 292 2.88 -2.13 -7.75
C ALA A 292 3.07 -0.71 -7.20
N ASP A 293 3.29 0.24 -8.09
CA ASP A 293 3.33 1.68 -7.81
C ASP A 293 2.16 2.38 -8.52
N LYS A 294 1.83 3.59 -8.10
CA LYS A 294 0.86 4.49 -8.76
C LYS A 294 -0.60 4.01 -8.78
N GLU A 295 -0.97 3.08 -7.92
CA GLU A 295 -2.37 2.66 -7.82
C GLU A 295 -3.26 3.87 -7.52
N GLU A 296 -2.88 4.67 -6.53
CA GLU A 296 -3.58 5.84 -6.01
C GLU A 296 -3.84 6.96 -7.02
N ILE A 297 -3.15 6.92 -8.15
CA ILE A 297 -3.34 7.88 -9.26
C ILE A 297 -3.71 7.20 -10.57
N GLY A 298 -4.27 5.96 -10.50
CA GLY A 298 -4.84 5.22 -11.61
C GLY A 298 -3.86 4.29 -12.34
N SER A 299 -2.78 3.87 -11.71
CA SER A 299 -1.82 2.85 -12.23
C SER A 299 -1.15 3.20 -13.56
N VAL A 300 -1.15 4.46 -13.98
CA VAL A 300 -0.53 4.94 -15.24
C VAL A 300 0.95 5.20 -15.04
N GLY A 301 1.79 4.91 -16.02
CA GLY A 301 3.23 5.14 -16.00
C GLY A 301 4.04 3.85 -15.89
N ILE A 302 5.38 3.97 -15.95
CA ILE A 302 6.31 2.84 -16.12
C ILE A 302 6.42 1.89 -14.93
N SER A 303 5.95 2.28 -13.77
CA SER A 303 5.94 1.49 -12.53
C SER A 303 4.55 1.04 -12.08
N GLY A 304 3.48 1.61 -12.68
CA GLY A 304 2.10 1.23 -12.42
C GLY A 304 1.67 -0.04 -13.16
N MET A 305 0.54 -0.62 -12.76
CA MET A 305 0.02 -1.88 -13.32
C MET A 305 -0.46 -1.77 -14.78
N GLN A 306 -0.63 -0.57 -15.31
CA GLN A 306 -0.88 -0.36 -16.74
C GLN A 306 0.38 -0.44 -17.59
N SER A 307 1.58 -0.43 -16.99
CA SER A 307 2.84 -0.66 -17.70
C SER A 307 2.96 -2.13 -18.12
N ARG A 308 3.95 -2.39 -18.99
CA ARG A 308 4.30 -3.76 -19.41
C ARG A 308 5.37 -4.41 -18.51
N ALA A 309 5.65 -3.83 -17.34
CA ALA A 309 6.70 -4.35 -16.46
C ALA A 309 6.39 -5.77 -15.96
N PHE A 310 5.12 -6.03 -15.61
CA PHE A 310 4.69 -7.36 -15.19
C PHE A 310 4.77 -8.38 -16.33
N GLU A 311 4.30 -8.02 -17.55
CA GLU A 311 4.45 -8.89 -18.71
C GLU A 311 5.93 -9.18 -18.98
N TYR A 312 6.79 -8.19 -18.94
CA TYR A 312 8.24 -8.36 -19.16
C TYR A 312 8.86 -9.33 -18.14
N PHE A 313 8.52 -9.21 -16.87
CA PHE A 313 8.97 -10.16 -15.85
C PHE A 313 8.50 -11.59 -16.16
N MET A 314 7.21 -11.75 -16.45
CA MET A 314 6.63 -13.06 -16.76
C MET A 314 7.12 -13.61 -18.10
N GLU A 315 7.43 -12.77 -19.10
CA GLU A 315 8.06 -13.17 -20.36
C GLU A 315 9.43 -13.82 -20.10
N ILE A 316 10.27 -13.20 -19.26
CA ILE A 316 11.58 -13.79 -18.88
C ILE A 316 11.40 -15.19 -18.30
N LEU A 317 10.44 -15.35 -17.37
CA LEU A 317 10.20 -16.65 -16.73
C LEU A 317 9.64 -17.67 -17.72
N CYS A 318 8.70 -17.27 -18.55
CA CYS A 318 8.09 -18.13 -19.58
C CYS A 318 9.08 -18.56 -20.66
N ASP A 319 9.87 -17.64 -21.16
CA ASP A 319 10.91 -17.92 -22.17
C ASP A 319 11.96 -18.89 -21.63
N GLY A 320 12.35 -18.74 -20.35
CA GLY A 320 13.27 -19.66 -19.66
C GLY A 320 12.76 -21.10 -19.54
N GLN A 321 11.45 -21.34 -19.77
CA GLN A 321 10.82 -22.66 -19.85
C GLN A 321 10.28 -23.01 -21.26
N GLY A 322 10.45 -22.13 -22.25
CA GLY A 322 9.88 -22.31 -23.61
C GLY A 322 8.36 -22.25 -23.65
N VAL A 323 7.72 -21.50 -22.76
CA VAL A 323 6.27 -21.34 -22.62
C VAL A 323 5.83 -19.99 -23.21
N LYS A 324 4.71 -19.97 -23.93
CA LYS A 324 4.11 -18.71 -24.38
C LYS A 324 3.44 -17.99 -23.19
N LEU A 325 3.74 -16.70 -23.00
CA LEU A 325 3.15 -15.87 -21.96
C LEU A 325 1.62 -15.94 -21.93
N SER A 326 0.96 -15.86 -23.08
CA SER A 326 -0.51 -15.95 -23.19
C SER A 326 -1.09 -17.28 -22.69
N HIS A 327 -0.35 -18.38 -22.82
CA HIS A 327 -0.76 -19.68 -22.29
C HIS A 327 -0.61 -19.74 -20.77
N CYS A 328 0.43 -19.11 -20.22
CA CYS A 328 0.62 -18.96 -18.78
C CYS A 328 -0.53 -18.14 -18.19
N PHE A 329 -0.77 -16.95 -18.70
CA PHE A 329 -1.80 -16.04 -18.18
C PHE A 329 -3.20 -16.65 -18.19
N ALA A 330 -3.59 -17.32 -19.27
CA ALA A 330 -4.91 -17.94 -19.40
C ALA A 330 -5.16 -19.10 -18.40
N LYS A 331 -4.13 -19.58 -17.70
CA LYS A 331 -4.20 -20.62 -16.67
C LYS A 331 -3.84 -20.11 -15.28
N SER A 332 -3.48 -18.83 -15.16
CA SER A 332 -3.07 -18.23 -13.90
C SER A 332 -4.27 -17.74 -13.09
N PHE A 333 -4.05 -17.68 -11.78
CA PHE A 333 -4.96 -17.10 -10.82
C PHE A 333 -4.27 -15.94 -10.10
N CYS A 334 -5.01 -14.86 -9.81
CA CYS A 334 -4.54 -13.72 -9.06
C CYS A 334 -5.49 -13.39 -7.90
N LEU A 335 -4.95 -13.30 -6.69
CA LEU A 335 -5.55 -12.60 -5.58
C LEU A 335 -5.03 -11.15 -5.64
N SER A 336 -5.89 -10.22 -6.05
CA SER A 336 -5.59 -8.79 -6.03
C SER A 336 -5.78 -8.31 -4.60
N ALA A 337 -4.68 -8.12 -3.90
CA ALA A 337 -4.72 -7.69 -2.51
C ALA A 337 -4.76 -6.16 -2.47
N ASP A 338 -5.80 -5.62 -1.83
CA ASP A 338 -6.00 -4.19 -1.60
C ASP A 338 -6.91 -4.03 -0.39
N VAL A 339 -6.68 -3.03 0.44
CA VAL A 339 -7.46 -2.83 1.67
C VAL A 339 -8.96 -2.69 1.37
N SER A 340 -9.78 -3.06 2.32
CA SER A 340 -11.22 -2.89 2.26
C SER A 340 -11.72 -2.00 3.39
N ASN A 341 -12.84 -1.31 3.20
CA ASN A 341 -13.42 -0.47 4.24
C ASN A 341 -13.91 -1.30 5.44
N ALA A 342 -13.32 -1.13 6.61
CA ALA A 342 -13.87 -1.66 7.85
C ALA A 342 -15.13 -0.89 8.26
N PHE A 343 -16.13 -1.60 8.78
CA PHE A 343 -17.34 -0.98 9.29
C PHE A 343 -17.04 -0.11 10.52
N ASP A 344 -17.29 1.19 10.38
CA ASP A 344 -17.23 2.13 11.49
C ASP A 344 -18.66 2.50 11.94
N PRO A 345 -19.04 2.16 13.19
CA PRO A 345 -20.36 2.52 13.73
C PRO A 345 -20.65 4.03 13.76
N ASN A 346 -19.60 4.87 13.80
CA ASN A 346 -19.77 6.33 13.75
C ASN A 346 -20.30 6.84 12.40
N PHE A 347 -20.14 6.04 11.33
CA PHE A 347 -20.53 6.37 9.95
C PHE A 347 -21.35 5.23 9.32
N ALA A 348 -22.18 4.56 10.13
CA ALA A 348 -22.94 3.38 9.71
C ALA A 348 -23.85 3.62 8.49
N GLU A 349 -24.27 4.85 8.27
CA GLU A 349 -25.11 5.25 7.15
C GLU A 349 -24.42 5.17 5.78
N THR A 350 -23.10 5.08 5.75
CA THR A 350 -22.31 4.98 4.49
C THR A 350 -22.13 3.54 4.00
N CYS A 351 -22.48 2.55 4.81
CA CYS A 351 -22.20 1.14 4.58
C CYS A 351 -23.46 0.29 4.36
N ASP A 352 -23.35 -0.78 3.56
CA ASP A 352 -24.28 -1.91 3.62
C ASP A 352 -23.80 -2.87 4.72
N ARG A 353 -24.44 -2.81 5.88
CA ARG A 353 -24.02 -3.56 7.08
C ARG A 353 -23.95 -5.08 6.89
N ARG A 354 -24.66 -5.63 5.89
CA ARG A 354 -24.66 -7.07 5.61
C ARG A 354 -23.50 -7.52 4.73
N ASN A 355 -22.94 -6.58 3.98
CA ASN A 355 -21.89 -6.85 3.00
C ASN A 355 -20.63 -6.00 3.26
N ASN A 356 -20.45 -5.46 4.46
CA ASN A 356 -19.27 -4.67 4.82
C ASN A 356 -18.34 -5.48 5.73
N SER A 357 -17.04 -5.28 5.57
CA SER A 357 -16.03 -5.90 6.43
C SER A 357 -16.17 -5.43 7.88
N MET A 358 -15.94 -6.34 8.79
CA MET A 358 -15.82 -6.08 10.22
C MET A 358 -14.37 -6.28 10.66
N LEU A 359 -13.86 -5.46 11.57
CA LEU A 359 -12.56 -5.71 12.20
C LEU A 359 -12.59 -7.03 12.98
N ASN A 360 -11.49 -7.78 12.93
CA ASN A 360 -11.29 -9.05 13.62
C ASN A 360 -12.06 -10.24 13.02
N TYR A 361 -12.44 -10.17 11.77
CA TYR A 361 -13.08 -11.29 11.07
C TYR A 361 -12.21 -11.86 9.94
N GLY A 362 -10.95 -11.48 9.88
CA GLY A 362 -9.98 -11.95 8.90
C GLY A 362 -10.01 -11.17 7.58
N ILE A 363 -9.36 -11.71 6.57
CA ILE A 363 -9.27 -11.09 5.23
C ILE A 363 -10.66 -10.90 4.62
N SER A 364 -10.88 -9.74 4.00
CA SER A 364 -12.11 -9.42 3.26
C SER A 364 -11.98 -9.85 1.81
N ILE A 365 -12.92 -10.67 1.34
CA ILE A 365 -12.99 -11.10 -0.06
C ILE A 365 -14.05 -10.26 -0.76
N CYS A 366 -13.65 -9.52 -1.77
CA CYS A 366 -14.52 -8.65 -2.56
C CYS A 366 -14.81 -9.30 -3.92
N LYS A 367 -16.05 -9.76 -4.13
CA LYS A 367 -16.46 -10.31 -5.41
C LYS A 367 -16.34 -9.28 -6.53
N TYR A 368 -16.56 -8.02 -6.22
CA TYR A 368 -16.43 -6.88 -7.11
C TYR A 368 -16.08 -5.63 -6.31
N THR A 369 -15.35 -4.75 -6.96
CA THR A 369 -15.08 -3.37 -6.59
C THR A 369 -15.76 -2.44 -7.60
N GLY A 370 -15.24 -1.25 -7.84
CA GLY A 370 -15.81 -0.32 -8.80
C GLY A 370 -16.92 0.57 -8.20
N SER A 371 -17.42 1.51 -8.97
CA SER A 371 -18.37 2.52 -8.52
C SER A 371 -19.72 2.41 -9.21
N ARG A 372 -20.78 2.87 -8.55
CA ARG A 372 -22.17 2.87 -9.06
C ARG A 372 -22.58 1.47 -9.58
N GLY A 373 -22.84 1.29 -10.89
CA GLY A 373 -23.17 0.02 -11.51
C GLY A 373 -21.96 -0.88 -11.76
N LYS A 374 -21.03 -1.01 -10.81
CA LYS A 374 -19.78 -1.80 -10.90
C LYS A 374 -18.80 -1.31 -11.99
N GLY A 375 -18.84 0.00 -12.32
CA GLY A 375 -17.91 0.56 -13.32
C GLY A 375 -16.46 0.36 -12.90
N GLY A 376 -15.64 -0.21 -13.79
CA GLY A 376 -14.22 -0.49 -13.55
C GLY A 376 -13.92 -1.75 -12.70
N ALA A 377 -14.94 -2.52 -12.31
CA ALA A 377 -14.76 -3.75 -11.53
C ALA A 377 -14.35 -4.94 -12.38
N SER A 378 -13.55 -5.84 -11.81
CA SER A 378 -13.26 -7.16 -12.36
C SER A 378 -14.45 -8.12 -12.29
N ASP A 379 -15.34 -7.98 -11.32
CA ASP A 379 -16.53 -8.81 -11.03
C ASP A 379 -16.25 -10.31 -11.13
N ALA A 380 -15.60 -10.87 -10.13
CA ALA A 380 -15.15 -12.25 -10.09
C ALA A 380 -16.30 -13.26 -10.32
N SER A 381 -16.03 -14.31 -11.10
CA SER A 381 -17.01 -15.38 -11.34
C SER A 381 -17.29 -16.23 -10.09
N ALA A 382 -18.40 -16.97 -10.11
CA ALA A 382 -18.73 -17.86 -9.00
C ALA A 382 -17.67 -18.95 -8.79
N GLU A 383 -17.05 -19.44 -9.87
CA GLU A 383 -15.99 -20.44 -9.82
C GLU A 383 -14.71 -19.88 -9.20
N ALA A 384 -14.35 -18.63 -9.52
CA ALA A 384 -13.21 -17.94 -8.90
C ALA A 384 -13.44 -17.74 -7.39
N MET A 385 -14.64 -17.31 -7.01
CA MET A 385 -15.02 -17.18 -5.59
C MET A 385 -15.00 -18.51 -4.85
N GLN A 386 -15.45 -19.60 -5.50
CA GLN A 386 -15.42 -20.95 -4.93
C GLN A 386 -13.96 -21.42 -4.74
N HIS A 387 -13.08 -21.15 -5.69
CA HIS A 387 -11.67 -21.49 -5.61
C HIS A 387 -11.01 -20.79 -4.39
N VAL A 388 -11.21 -19.49 -4.21
CA VAL A 388 -10.70 -18.75 -3.03
C VAL A 388 -11.27 -19.35 -1.75
N ARG A 389 -12.59 -19.51 -1.67
CA ARG A 389 -13.25 -20.08 -0.49
C ARG A 389 -12.65 -21.44 -0.11
N SER A 390 -12.57 -22.38 -1.06
CA SER A 390 -12.06 -23.73 -0.76
C SER A 390 -10.58 -23.72 -0.33
N THR A 391 -9.77 -22.83 -0.93
CA THR A 391 -8.35 -22.67 -0.58
C THR A 391 -8.19 -22.13 0.84
N LEU A 392 -8.94 -21.09 1.19
CA LEU A 392 -8.86 -20.47 2.52
C LEU A 392 -9.43 -21.38 3.62
N ASP A 393 -10.58 -22.02 3.36
CA ASP A 393 -11.18 -22.97 4.29
C ASP A 393 -10.24 -24.16 4.57
N ALA A 394 -9.60 -24.71 3.55
CA ALA A 394 -8.63 -25.80 3.70
C ALA A 394 -7.38 -25.40 4.49
N ALA A 395 -6.98 -24.14 4.40
CA ALA A 395 -5.84 -23.57 5.15
C ALA A 395 -6.21 -23.06 6.56
N GLY A 396 -7.48 -23.15 6.96
CA GLY A 396 -7.96 -22.63 8.25
C GLY A 396 -7.81 -21.11 8.39
N VAL A 397 -7.89 -20.37 7.28
CA VAL A 397 -7.84 -18.92 7.26
C VAL A 397 -9.20 -18.35 7.63
N LYS A 398 -9.23 -17.34 8.49
CA LYS A 398 -10.45 -16.57 8.76
C LYS A 398 -10.65 -15.54 7.65
N TRP A 399 -11.85 -15.55 7.07
CA TRP A 399 -12.20 -14.66 5.98
C TRP A 399 -13.67 -14.23 6.03
N GLN A 400 -13.99 -13.14 5.37
CA GLN A 400 -15.32 -12.55 5.28
C GLN A 400 -15.57 -12.01 3.87
N ILE A 401 -16.85 -11.72 3.56
CA ILE A 401 -17.23 -11.04 2.31
C ILE A 401 -17.37 -9.55 2.57
N ALA A 402 -16.92 -8.74 1.62
CA ALA A 402 -17.04 -7.29 1.68
C ALA A 402 -17.49 -6.67 0.36
N THR A 403 -18.09 -5.49 0.47
CA THR A 403 -18.25 -4.49 -0.58
C THR A 403 -17.85 -3.13 -0.05
N LEU A 404 -17.36 -2.25 -0.91
CA LEU A 404 -16.93 -0.90 -0.51
C LEU A 404 -18.12 0.06 -0.45
N GLY A 405 -18.72 0.20 0.74
CA GLY A 405 -19.82 1.13 1.00
C GLY A 405 -21.16 0.72 0.38
N LYS A 406 -22.13 1.64 0.44
CA LYS A 406 -23.44 1.48 -0.20
C LYS A 406 -23.37 1.68 -1.71
N VAL A 407 -24.28 1.03 -2.42
CA VAL A 407 -24.56 1.32 -3.84
C VAL A 407 -24.79 2.82 -4.01
N ASP A 408 -24.22 3.40 -5.06
CA ASP A 408 -24.20 4.82 -5.41
C ASP A 408 -23.35 5.75 -4.53
N GLN A 409 -22.83 5.29 -3.40
CA GLN A 409 -21.97 6.08 -2.50
C GLN A 409 -20.52 5.57 -2.43
N GLY A 410 -20.34 4.26 -2.44
CA GLY A 410 -19.03 3.61 -2.36
C GLY A 410 -18.50 3.16 -3.72
N GLY A 411 -17.29 2.67 -3.70
CA GLY A 411 -16.63 2.06 -4.85
C GLY A 411 -15.29 2.72 -5.17
N GLY A 412 -14.39 1.93 -5.70
CA GLY A 412 -13.06 2.32 -6.17
C GLY A 412 -12.54 1.29 -7.15
N GLY A 413 -11.50 1.62 -7.90
CA GLY A 413 -10.74 0.68 -8.71
C GLY A 413 -9.68 0.00 -7.83
N THR A 414 -9.11 -1.08 -8.33
CA THR A 414 -7.97 -1.80 -7.75
C THR A 414 -7.09 -2.32 -8.87
N VAL A 415 -5.94 -2.88 -8.56
CA VAL A 415 -5.07 -3.52 -9.56
C VAL A 415 -5.72 -4.74 -10.23
N ALA A 416 -6.81 -5.29 -9.69
CA ALA A 416 -7.53 -6.45 -10.22
C ALA A 416 -7.99 -6.29 -11.66
N ALA A 417 -8.50 -5.12 -12.04
CA ALA A 417 -8.97 -4.86 -13.40
C ALA A 417 -7.83 -5.04 -14.42
N TYR A 418 -6.61 -4.63 -14.07
CA TYR A 418 -5.44 -4.76 -14.95
C TYR A 418 -4.96 -6.21 -15.06
N MET A 419 -5.07 -6.99 -14.00
CA MET A 419 -4.76 -8.42 -14.03
C MET A 419 -5.79 -9.19 -14.85
N ALA A 420 -7.09 -8.91 -14.66
CA ALA A 420 -8.17 -9.52 -15.42
C ALA A 420 -8.09 -9.20 -16.93
N ASN A 421 -7.70 -7.95 -17.29
CA ASN A 421 -7.50 -7.55 -18.69
C ASN A 421 -6.36 -8.32 -19.38
N ARG A 422 -5.47 -8.96 -18.64
CA ARG A 422 -4.43 -9.88 -19.14
C ARG A 422 -4.90 -11.33 -19.26
N ASN A 423 -6.21 -11.57 -19.16
CA ASN A 423 -6.81 -12.88 -19.20
C ASN A 423 -6.41 -13.78 -18.01
N ILE A 424 -6.20 -13.20 -16.84
CA ILE A 424 -5.91 -13.90 -15.59
C ILE A 424 -7.19 -13.93 -14.75
N VAL A 425 -7.56 -15.09 -14.21
CA VAL A 425 -8.69 -15.19 -13.27
C VAL A 425 -8.33 -14.42 -12.00
N THR A 426 -9.11 -13.42 -11.65
CA THR A 426 -8.75 -12.47 -10.57
C THR A 426 -9.89 -12.30 -9.57
N VAL A 427 -9.54 -12.26 -8.29
CA VAL A 427 -10.45 -11.94 -7.16
C VAL A 427 -9.80 -10.88 -6.30
N ASP A 428 -10.59 -9.86 -5.93
CA ASP A 428 -10.15 -8.84 -4.98
C ASP A 428 -10.26 -9.34 -3.53
N ALA A 429 -9.26 -9.04 -2.72
CA ALA A 429 -9.26 -9.35 -1.30
C ALA A 429 -8.31 -8.44 -0.53
N GLY A 430 -8.53 -8.20 0.76
CA GLY A 430 -7.56 -7.41 1.53
C GLY A 430 -7.92 -7.20 2.99
N VAL A 431 -7.11 -6.39 3.66
CA VAL A 431 -7.25 -6.10 5.08
C VAL A 431 -8.35 -5.04 5.31
N PRO A 432 -9.30 -5.27 6.24
CA PRO A 432 -10.21 -4.21 6.67
C PRO A 432 -9.45 -3.05 7.34
N VAL A 433 -9.65 -1.82 6.84
CA VAL A 433 -9.00 -0.62 7.36
C VAL A 433 -10.02 0.44 7.77
N LEU A 434 -9.75 1.13 8.87
CA LEU A 434 -10.44 2.36 9.26
C LEU A 434 -9.59 3.57 8.88
N CYS A 435 -10.25 4.67 8.57
CA CYS A 435 -9.58 5.94 8.23
C CYS A 435 -8.70 5.85 6.98
N MET A 436 -9.07 5.04 5.99
CA MET A 436 -8.39 4.93 4.69
C MET A 436 -8.02 6.32 4.14
N HIS A 437 -6.80 6.50 3.64
CA HIS A 437 -6.22 7.74 3.12
C HIS A 437 -6.01 8.87 4.13
N ALA A 438 -6.24 8.63 5.42
CA ALA A 438 -5.92 9.60 6.46
C ALA A 438 -4.42 9.57 6.83
N PRO A 439 -3.89 10.61 7.50
CA PRO A 439 -2.53 10.59 8.04
C PRO A 439 -2.26 9.46 9.04
N LEU A 440 -3.31 8.92 9.64
CA LEU A 440 -3.27 7.75 10.53
C LEU A 440 -4.41 6.81 10.14
N GLU A 441 -4.08 5.66 9.63
CA GLU A 441 -5.00 4.58 9.31
C GLU A 441 -4.91 3.50 10.38
N ILE A 442 -5.96 2.67 10.53
CA ILE A 442 -6.04 1.69 11.61
C ILE A 442 -6.47 0.33 11.05
N VAL A 443 -5.72 -0.71 11.39
CA VAL A 443 -5.98 -2.10 11.02
C VAL A 443 -5.96 -3.02 12.25
N SER A 444 -6.63 -4.16 12.15
CA SER A 444 -6.55 -5.20 13.19
C SER A 444 -5.33 -6.08 13.00
N LYS A 445 -4.62 -6.38 14.08
CA LYS A 445 -3.51 -7.35 14.08
C LYS A 445 -3.94 -8.73 13.57
N LEU A 446 -5.14 -9.15 13.96
CA LEU A 446 -5.70 -10.43 13.50
C LEU A 446 -5.90 -10.43 11.99
N ASP A 447 -6.51 -9.37 11.45
CA ASP A 447 -6.85 -9.31 10.03
C ASP A 447 -5.58 -9.23 9.17
N CYS A 448 -4.54 -8.52 9.63
CA CYS A 448 -3.22 -8.52 9.00
C CYS A 448 -2.60 -9.92 8.95
N TYR A 449 -2.64 -10.66 10.07
CA TYR A 449 -2.08 -12.01 10.16
C TYR A 449 -2.86 -13.02 9.31
N GLU A 450 -4.19 -12.95 9.30
CA GLU A 450 -5.03 -13.81 8.47
C GLU A 450 -4.84 -13.52 6.98
N THR A 451 -4.59 -12.27 6.59
CA THR A 451 -4.27 -11.91 5.20
C THR A 451 -2.94 -12.51 4.76
N MET A 452 -1.91 -12.50 5.59
CA MET A 452 -0.65 -13.19 5.30
C MET A 452 -0.85 -14.70 5.12
N LYS A 453 -1.65 -15.33 5.97
CA LYS A 453 -2.00 -16.75 5.83
C LYS A 453 -2.75 -17.02 4.53
N ALA A 454 -3.66 -16.12 4.14
CA ALA A 454 -4.41 -16.21 2.89
C ALA A 454 -3.48 -16.15 1.67
N CYS A 455 -2.59 -15.18 1.58
CA CYS A 455 -1.59 -15.08 0.51
C CYS A 455 -0.72 -16.35 0.43
N LYS A 456 -0.24 -16.83 1.57
CA LYS A 456 0.52 -18.09 1.65
C LYS A 456 -0.28 -19.29 1.13
N ALA A 457 -1.57 -19.39 1.48
CA ALA A 457 -2.46 -20.45 1.02
C ALA A 457 -2.65 -20.42 -0.50
N ILE A 458 -2.86 -19.23 -1.07
CA ILE A 458 -2.96 -19.03 -2.53
C ILE A 458 -1.67 -19.46 -3.24
N TYR A 459 -0.49 -19.08 -2.74
CA TYR A 459 0.78 -19.51 -3.34
C TYR A 459 0.98 -21.03 -3.35
N LEU A 460 0.41 -21.75 -2.41
CA LEU A 460 0.58 -23.19 -2.24
C LEU A 460 -0.54 -24.03 -2.89
N ALA A 461 -1.60 -23.41 -3.41
CA ALA A 461 -2.80 -24.06 -3.98
C ALA A 461 -2.54 -24.88 -5.26
#